data_51f13b0d3e3fc6ad04ce9f3ffeb50bbf
#
_entry.id   51f13b0d3e3fc6ad04ce9f3ffeb50bbf
#
_cell.length_a   1.000
_cell.length_b   1.000
_cell.length_c   1.000
_cell.angle_alpha   90.00
_cell.angle_beta   90.00
_cell.angle_gamma   90.00
#
_symmetry.space_group_name_H-M   'P 1'
#
loop_
_entity.id
_entity.type
_entity.pdbx_description
1 polymer ?
#
loop_
_entity_poly.entity_id
_entity_poly.type
_entity_poly.pdbx_seq_one_letter_code
_entity_poly.pdbx_strand_id
1 'polypeptide(L)'
;MKKKRTLQNNLSYALKYMFGNYGINIFLDSKKFIVTLDNLIPNLQEETNLVKFAIQKNAISAIVNAYDQRDIDKNFAYLRAKTILTKNGVSEKATTYLLDCFLYAFDWID
;
A
#
# COMPACT_ATOMS: atom_id res chain seq x y z
N MET A 1 -22.01 -8.86 6.78
CA MET A 1 -21.75 -9.98 7.37
C MET A 1 -20.62 -10.75 6.89
N LYS A 2 -20.76 -11.52 5.86
CA LYS A 2 -19.67 -12.22 5.34
C LYS A 2 -18.54 -11.33 5.04
N LYS A 3 -18.80 -10.11 4.72
CA LYS A 3 -17.78 -9.18 4.41
C LYS A 3 -16.77 -8.99 5.47
N LYS A 4 -17.16 -9.10 6.73
CA LYS A 4 -16.23 -8.87 7.80
C LYS A 4 -15.07 -9.82 7.78
N ARG A 5 -15.32 -11.07 7.53
CA ARG A 5 -14.26 -12.04 7.52
C ARG A 5 -13.31 -11.80 6.39
N THR A 6 -13.86 -11.43 5.26
CA THR A 6 -13.06 -11.15 4.10
C THR A 6 -12.15 -9.98 4.37
N LEU A 7 -12.65 -9.00 5.09
CA LEU A 7 -11.89 -7.81 5.38
C LEU A 7 -10.64 -8.10 6.16
N GLN A 8 -10.72 -9.02 7.11
CA GLN A 8 -9.60 -9.31 7.97
C GLN A 8 -8.45 -9.99 7.25
N ASN A 9 -8.73 -10.56 6.07
CA ASN A 9 -7.70 -11.23 5.30
C ASN A 9 -7.50 -10.55 3.96
N ASN A 10 -7.54 -9.23 3.97
CA ASN A 10 -7.47 -8.46 2.75
C ASN A 10 -6.43 -7.37 2.91
N LEU A 11 -5.54 -7.26 1.94
CA LEU A 11 -4.46 -6.27 2.02
C LEU A 11 -5.01 -4.84 2.13
N SER A 12 -6.01 -4.50 1.34
CA SER A 12 -6.52 -3.13 1.36
C SER A 12 -7.09 -2.75 2.73
N TYR A 13 -7.74 -3.69 3.39
CA TYR A 13 -8.27 -3.40 4.72
C TYR A 13 -7.19 -3.36 5.78
N ALA A 14 -6.16 -4.18 5.64
CA ALA A 14 -5.04 -4.12 6.56
C ALA A 14 -4.37 -2.75 6.48
N LEU A 15 -4.16 -2.25 5.25
CA LEU A 15 -3.56 -0.94 5.07
C LEU A 15 -4.45 0.17 5.61
N LYS A 16 -5.76 0.05 5.39
CA LYS A 16 -6.70 1.05 5.88
C LYS A 16 -6.74 1.05 7.41
N TYR A 17 -6.68 -0.12 8.02
CA TYR A 17 -6.64 -0.24 9.47
C TYR A 17 -5.39 0.44 10.02
N MET A 18 -4.25 0.21 9.37
CA MET A 18 -3.00 0.80 9.80
C MET A 18 -3.04 2.31 9.68
N PHE A 19 -3.57 2.80 8.57
CA PHE A 19 -3.68 4.24 8.36
C PHE A 19 -4.57 4.87 9.43
N GLY A 20 -5.69 4.23 9.74
CA GLY A 20 -6.63 4.76 10.71
C GLY A 20 -6.11 4.75 12.14
N ASN A 21 -5.26 3.77 12.47
CA ASN A 21 -4.79 3.62 13.84
C ASN A 21 -3.43 4.24 14.11
N TYR A 22 -2.60 4.35 13.10
CA TYR A 22 -1.22 4.84 13.28
C TYR A 22 -0.90 6.09 12.48
N GLY A 23 -1.76 6.45 11.54
CA GLY A 23 -1.51 7.62 10.71
C GLY A 23 -0.62 7.30 9.53
N ILE A 24 -0.40 8.33 8.70
CA ILE A 24 0.34 8.16 7.46
C ILE A 24 1.81 7.82 7.68
N ASN A 25 2.37 8.23 8.80
CA ASN A 25 3.79 8.04 9.04
C ASN A 25 4.22 6.60 9.19
N ILE A 26 3.30 5.69 9.52
CA ILE A 26 3.68 4.30 9.66
C ILE A 26 4.19 3.75 8.33
N PHE A 27 3.68 4.28 7.22
CA PHE A 27 4.08 3.78 5.91
C PHE A 27 5.48 4.23 5.50
N LEU A 28 6.05 5.18 6.24
CA LEU A 28 7.41 5.63 5.99
C LEU A 28 8.42 4.96 6.92
N ASP A 29 7.92 4.25 7.94
CA ASP A 29 8.78 3.50 8.85
C ASP A 29 8.76 2.05 8.39
N SER A 30 9.67 1.69 7.50
CA SER A 30 9.64 0.39 6.84
C SER A 30 9.58 -0.79 7.79
N LYS A 31 10.38 -0.74 8.84
CA LYS A 31 10.43 -1.83 9.77
C LYS A 31 9.11 -2.02 10.51
N LYS A 32 8.59 -0.95 11.04
CA LYS A 32 7.34 -0.99 11.78
C LYS A 32 6.18 -1.34 10.86
N PHE A 33 6.20 -0.82 9.65
CA PHE A 33 5.17 -1.09 8.66
C PHE A 33 5.10 -2.60 8.39
N ILE A 34 6.23 -3.21 8.10
CA ILE A 34 6.25 -4.64 7.75
C ILE A 34 5.85 -5.52 8.93
N VAL A 35 6.35 -5.22 10.12
CA VAL A 35 6.00 -6.01 11.29
C VAL A 35 4.49 -5.94 11.55
N THR A 36 3.93 -4.75 11.46
CA THR A 36 2.50 -4.58 11.70
C THR A 36 1.69 -5.30 10.64
N LEU A 37 2.10 -5.18 9.39
CA LEU A 37 1.39 -5.84 8.29
C LEU A 37 1.42 -7.36 8.45
N ASP A 38 2.59 -7.92 8.81
CA ASP A 38 2.70 -9.36 9.03
C ASP A 38 1.76 -9.83 10.12
N ASN A 39 1.56 -9.02 11.15
CA ASN A 39 0.65 -9.38 12.23
C ASN A 39 -0.80 -9.34 11.80
N LEU A 40 -1.13 -8.43 10.91
CA LEU A 40 -2.51 -8.28 10.47
C LEU A 40 -2.92 -9.31 9.43
N ILE A 41 -2.01 -9.65 8.54
CA ILE A 41 -2.32 -10.61 7.47
C ILE A 41 -1.24 -11.66 7.34
N PRO A 42 -1.02 -12.47 8.40
CA PRO A 42 0.07 -13.44 8.39
C PRO A 42 -0.06 -14.50 7.31
N ASN A 43 -1.27 -14.73 6.83
CA ASN A 43 -1.49 -15.75 5.80
C ASN A 43 -1.35 -15.25 4.38
N LEU A 44 -1.10 -13.96 4.20
CA LEU A 44 -0.99 -13.39 2.86
C LEU A 44 0.46 -13.03 2.55
N GLN A 45 1.30 -14.07 2.52
CA GLN A 45 2.73 -13.85 2.33
C GLN A 45 3.08 -13.23 0.98
N GLU A 46 2.35 -13.58 -0.05
CA GLU A 46 2.64 -13.00 -1.36
C GLU A 46 2.38 -11.51 -1.37
N GLU A 47 1.27 -11.10 -0.76
CA GLU A 47 0.95 -9.67 -0.68
C GLU A 47 1.98 -8.94 0.16
N THR A 48 2.37 -9.53 1.29
CA THR A 48 3.36 -8.91 2.16
C THR A 48 4.70 -8.78 1.44
N ASN A 49 5.10 -9.80 0.70
CA ASN A 49 6.34 -9.75 -0.05
C ASN A 49 6.31 -8.68 -1.13
N LEU A 50 5.16 -8.51 -1.78
CA LEU A 50 5.01 -7.47 -2.79
C LEU A 50 5.16 -6.09 -2.15
N VAL A 51 4.56 -5.90 -0.97
CA VAL A 51 4.69 -4.64 -0.25
C VAL A 51 6.15 -4.38 0.12
N LYS A 52 6.86 -5.40 0.59
CA LYS A 52 8.26 -5.26 0.94
C LYS A 52 9.08 -4.82 -0.26
N PHE A 53 8.82 -5.42 -1.40
CA PHE A 53 9.54 -5.09 -2.62
C PHE A 53 9.25 -3.64 -3.02
N ALA A 54 7.99 -3.23 -2.93
CA ALA A 54 7.61 -1.86 -3.28
C ALA A 54 8.26 -0.85 -2.36
N ILE A 55 8.40 -1.18 -1.08
CA ILE A 55 9.07 -0.30 -0.13
C ILE A 55 10.54 -0.15 -0.52
N GLN A 56 11.19 -1.25 -0.84
CA GLN A 56 12.59 -1.23 -1.21
C GLN A 56 12.86 -0.39 -2.45
N LYS A 57 11.90 -0.34 -3.36
CA LYS A 57 12.07 0.42 -4.59
C LYS A 57 11.53 1.84 -4.49
N ASN A 58 11.09 2.24 -3.30
CA ASN A 58 10.59 3.59 -3.05
C ASN A 58 9.29 3.93 -3.78
N ALA A 59 8.55 2.89 -4.17
CA ALA A 59 7.27 3.13 -4.83
C ALA A 59 6.22 3.60 -3.83
N ILE A 60 6.27 3.04 -2.61
CA ILE A 60 5.29 3.41 -1.60
C ILE A 60 5.53 4.84 -1.13
N SER A 61 6.78 5.22 -0.94
CA SER A 61 7.07 6.58 -0.49
C SER A 61 6.59 7.63 -1.51
N ALA A 62 6.58 7.28 -2.79
CA ALA A 62 6.09 8.21 -3.81
C ALA A 62 4.62 8.56 -3.57
N ILE A 63 3.81 7.56 -3.21
CA ILE A 63 2.40 7.79 -2.95
C ILE A 63 2.17 8.45 -1.59
N VAL A 64 2.92 8.01 -0.58
CA VAL A 64 2.76 8.57 0.76
C VAL A 64 3.13 10.04 0.79
N ASN A 65 4.21 10.41 0.10
CA ASN A 65 4.62 11.80 0.05
C ASN A 65 3.60 12.66 -0.67
N ALA A 66 2.99 12.13 -1.71
CA ALA A 66 1.96 12.87 -2.44
C ALA A 66 0.75 13.12 -1.55
N TYR A 67 0.37 12.11 -0.77
CA TYR A 67 -0.75 12.26 0.15
C TYR A 67 -0.48 13.38 1.15
N ASP A 68 0.73 13.38 1.70
CA ASP A 68 1.08 14.31 2.75
C ASP A 68 1.18 15.74 2.23
N GLN A 69 1.69 15.92 1.03
CA GLN A 69 1.93 17.26 0.52
C GLN A 69 0.76 17.94 -0.13
N ARG A 70 -0.21 17.18 -0.59
CA ARG A 70 -1.42 17.71 -1.19
C ARG A 70 -1.25 18.48 -2.47
N ASP A 71 -0.10 19.10 -2.69
CA ASP A 71 0.14 19.85 -3.92
C ASP A 71 0.45 18.94 -5.09
N ILE A 72 0.74 17.69 -4.82
CA ILE A 72 1.09 16.75 -5.85
C ILE A 72 -0.17 16.05 -6.34
N ASP A 73 -0.34 16.05 -7.65
CA ASP A 73 -1.47 15.39 -8.29
C ASP A 73 -1.43 13.90 -8.00
N LYS A 74 -2.54 13.35 -7.50
CA LYS A 74 -2.66 11.94 -7.20
C LYS A 74 -2.37 11.07 -8.42
N ASN A 75 -2.82 11.50 -9.57
CA ASN A 75 -2.61 10.73 -10.79
C ASN A 75 -1.13 10.65 -11.15
N PHE A 76 -0.43 11.73 -10.94
CA PHE A 76 1.00 11.77 -11.21
C PHE A 76 1.75 10.83 -10.26
N ALA A 77 1.39 10.87 -8.97
CA ALA A 77 2.02 10.01 -7.97
C ALA A 77 1.74 8.54 -8.28
N TYR A 78 0.53 8.23 -8.69
CA TYR A 78 0.14 6.87 -9.04
C TYR A 78 0.98 6.37 -10.22
N LEU A 79 1.07 7.19 -11.26
CA LEU A 79 1.84 6.81 -12.44
C LEU A 79 3.33 6.64 -12.11
N ARG A 80 3.84 7.49 -11.25
CA ARG A 80 5.24 7.39 -10.86
C ARG A 80 5.50 6.07 -10.13
N ALA A 81 4.65 5.73 -9.17
CA ALA A 81 4.78 4.48 -8.43
C ALA A 81 4.63 3.28 -9.36
N LYS A 82 3.66 3.37 -10.28
CA LYS A 82 3.43 2.30 -11.24
C LYS A 82 4.66 2.08 -12.12
N THR A 83 5.26 3.16 -12.59
CA THR A 83 6.44 3.07 -13.42
C THR A 83 7.60 2.44 -12.66
N ILE A 84 7.79 2.82 -11.41
CA ILE A 84 8.85 2.25 -10.59
C ILE A 84 8.69 0.74 -10.50
N LEU A 85 7.50 0.27 -10.20
CA LEU A 85 7.28 -1.15 -10.00
C LEU A 85 7.38 -1.94 -11.30
N THR A 86 6.76 -1.45 -12.37
CA THR A 86 6.81 -2.18 -13.63
C THR A 86 8.22 -2.22 -14.21
N LYS A 87 8.99 -1.17 -14.03
CA LYS A 87 10.38 -1.16 -14.49
C LYS A 87 11.22 -2.14 -13.69
N ASN A 88 10.81 -2.48 -12.50
CA ASN A 88 11.53 -3.43 -11.67
C ASN A 88 10.97 -4.83 -11.74
N GLY A 89 10.16 -5.11 -12.76
CA GLY A 89 9.74 -6.47 -13.05
C GLY A 89 8.41 -6.90 -12.46
N VAL A 90 7.68 -6.00 -11.80
CA VAL A 90 6.37 -6.35 -11.27
C VAL A 90 5.35 -6.25 -12.41
N SER A 91 4.49 -7.25 -12.54
CA SER A 91 3.50 -7.24 -13.60
C SER A 91 2.55 -6.07 -13.44
N GLU A 92 1.95 -5.64 -14.53
CA GLU A 92 1.01 -4.55 -14.47
C GLU A 92 -0.17 -4.88 -13.57
N LYS A 93 -0.65 -6.12 -13.64
CA LYS A 93 -1.76 -6.54 -12.82
C LYS A 93 -1.45 -6.47 -11.34
N ALA A 94 -0.29 -7.00 -10.93
CA ALA A 94 0.11 -6.96 -9.53
C ALA A 94 0.37 -5.53 -9.07
N THR A 95 0.96 -4.71 -9.93
CA THR A 95 1.22 -3.32 -9.63
C THR A 95 -0.08 -2.57 -9.38
N THR A 96 -1.03 -2.71 -10.27
CA THR A 96 -2.33 -2.03 -10.14
C THR A 96 -3.04 -2.48 -8.87
N TYR A 97 -3.01 -3.78 -8.61
CA TYR A 97 -3.63 -4.29 -7.40
C TYR A 97 -3.03 -3.65 -6.15
N LEU A 98 -1.71 -3.64 -6.06
CA LEU A 98 -1.04 -3.10 -4.90
C LEU A 98 -1.33 -1.62 -4.71
N LEU A 99 -1.19 -0.85 -5.78
CA LEU A 99 -1.38 0.60 -5.68
C LEU A 99 -2.82 0.95 -5.35
N ASP A 100 -3.77 0.21 -5.90
CA ASP A 100 -5.17 0.46 -5.60
C ASP A 100 -5.48 0.19 -4.13
N CYS A 101 -4.81 -0.79 -3.52
CA CYS A 101 -4.98 -1.04 -2.10
C CYS A 101 -4.54 0.16 -1.27
N PHE A 102 -3.45 0.81 -1.66
CA PHE A 102 -2.99 2.00 -0.96
C PHE A 102 -3.92 3.17 -1.17
N LEU A 103 -4.41 3.36 -2.40
CA LEU A 103 -5.33 4.45 -2.67
C LEU A 103 -6.63 4.29 -1.89
N TYR A 104 -7.09 3.06 -1.78
CA TYR A 104 -8.27 2.76 -0.98
C TYR A 104 -8.02 3.09 0.49
N ALA A 105 -6.85 2.70 1.00
CA ALA A 105 -6.50 2.93 2.40
C ALA A 105 -6.46 4.43 2.72
N PHE A 106 -6.02 5.24 1.75
CA PHE A 106 -5.93 6.68 1.95
C PHE A 106 -7.19 7.43 1.56
N ASP A 107 -8.25 6.72 1.21
CA ASP A 107 -9.51 7.32 0.76
C ASP A 107 -9.35 8.15 -0.52
N TRP A 108 -8.41 7.78 -1.37
CA TRP A 108 -8.21 8.45 -2.65
C TRP A 108 -9.12 7.87 -3.74
N ILE A 109 -9.60 6.63 -3.55
CA ILE A 109 -10.58 6.04 -4.44
C ILE A 109 -11.61 5.33 -3.59
N ASP A 110 -12.77 5.10 -4.16
CA ASP A 110 -13.82 4.39 -3.46
C ASP A 110 -13.61 2.85 -3.55
#